data_a9d33e96e144e9bb84bd7991579e8b77
#
_entry.id   a9d33e96e144e9bb84bd7991579e8b77
#
_cell.length_a   1.000
_cell.length_b   1.000
_cell.length_c   1.000
_cell.angle_alpha   90.00
_cell.angle_beta   90.00
_cell.angle_gamma   90.00
#
_symmetry.space_group_name_H-M   'P 1'
#
loop_
_entity.id
_entity.type
_entity.pdbx_description
1 polymer ?
#
loop_
_entity_poly.entity_id
_entity_poly.type
_entity_poly.pdbx_seq_one_letter_code
_entity_poly.pdbx_strand_id
1 'polypeptide(L)'
;MARKTKQEAQETRQHILDVALRLFSQQGVSSTSLGEIAKAAGVTRGAIYWHFKDKSDLFSEIWELSESNIGELELEYQAKFPGDPLSVLREILIHVLESTVTEERRRLLMEIIFHKCEFVGEMAVVQQAQRNLCLESYDRIEQTLKHCIEAKMLPADLMTRRAAIIMRGYISGLMENWLFAPQSFDLKKEARDY
;
A
#
# COMPACT_ATOMS: atom_id res chain seq x y z
N MET A 1 -31.05 11.13 -21.25
CA MET A 1 -30.28 10.67 -20.07
C MET A 1 -29.69 11.91 -19.39
N ALA A 2 -30.00 12.11 -18.10
CA ALA A 2 -29.42 13.23 -17.34
C ALA A 2 -27.90 13.01 -17.26
N ARG A 3 -27.13 14.08 -17.50
CA ARG A 3 -25.67 14.09 -17.38
C ARG A 3 -25.36 13.94 -15.88
N LYS A 4 -24.71 12.85 -15.48
CA LYS A 4 -24.23 12.66 -14.09
C LYS A 4 -23.39 13.86 -13.69
N THR A 5 -23.58 14.36 -12.48
CA THR A 5 -22.71 15.40 -11.92
C THR A 5 -21.29 14.88 -11.75
N LYS A 6 -20.30 15.76 -11.67
CA LYS A 6 -18.90 15.38 -11.44
C LYS A 6 -18.76 14.56 -10.14
N GLN A 7 -19.55 14.91 -9.14
CA GLN A 7 -19.57 14.20 -7.85
C GLN A 7 -20.13 12.79 -7.99
N GLU A 8 -21.28 12.60 -8.66
CA GLU A 8 -21.86 11.26 -8.90
C GLU A 8 -20.93 10.35 -9.72
N ALA A 9 -20.16 10.94 -10.65
CA ALA A 9 -19.15 10.21 -11.41
C ALA A 9 -18.00 9.73 -10.50
N GLN A 10 -17.55 10.58 -9.57
CA GLN A 10 -16.49 10.23 -8.61
C GLN A 10 -16.97 9.18 -7.61
N GLU A 11 -18.18 9.27 -7.10
CA GLU A 11 -18.78 8.27 -6.21
C GLU A 11 -18.91 6.91 -6.92
N THR A 12 -19.34 6.92 -8.18
CA THR A 12 -19.40 5.68 -8.99
C THR A 12 -18.01 5.08 -9.18
N ARG A 13 -17.01 5.91 -9.47
CA ARG A 13 -15.62 5.48 -9.62
C ARG A 13 -15.08 4.83 -8.36
N GLN A 14 -15.28 5.47 -7.21
CA GLN A 14 -14.87 4.94 -5.92
C GLN A 14 -15.57 3.61 -5.60
N HIS A 15 -16.86 3.51 -5.87
CA HIS A 15 -17.63 2.27 -5.67
C HIS A 15 -17.07 1.11 -6.54
N ILE A 16 -16.70 1.38 -7.80
CA ILE A 16 -16.07 0.38 -8.67
C ILE A 16 -14.73 -0.11 -8.08
N LEU A 17 -13.89 0.81 -7.57
CA LEU A 17 -12.61 0.45 -6.95
C LEU A 17 -12.80 -0.44 -5.71
N ASP A 18 -13.77 -0.13 -4.85
CA ASP A 18 -14.04 -0.90 -3.63
C ASP A 18 -14.58 -2.31 -3.96
N VAL A 19 -15.44 -2.42 -4.97
CA VAL A 19 -15.93 -3.72 -5.46
C VAL A 19 -14.81 -4.53 -6.10
N ALA A 20 -13.96 -3.90 -6.91
CA ALA A 20 -12.83 -4.55 -7.55
C ALA A 20 -11.83 -5.09 -6.52
N LEU A 21 -11.49 -4.29 -5.52
CA LEU A 21 -10.59 -4.70 -4.43
C LEU A 21 -11.08 -5.97 -3.73
N ARG A 22 -12.38 -6.04 -3.41
CA ARG A 22 -12.99 -7.23 -2.79
C ARG A 22 -12.98 -8.44 -3.71
N LEU A 23 -13.32 -8.28 -4.99
CA LEU A 23 -13.28 -9.38 -5.95
C LEU A 23 -11.86 -9.90 -6.17
N PHE A 24 -10.88 -9.01 -6.29
CA PHE A 24 -9.47 -9.40 -6.41
C PHE A 24 -8.99 -10.17 -5.19
N SER A 25 -9.38 -9.75 -3.99
CA SER A 25 -9.07 -10.47 -2.75
C SER A 25 -9.75 -11.84 -2.68
N GLN A 26 -10.96 -12.00 -3.21
CA GLN A 26 -11.70 -13.26 -3.14
C GLN A 26 -11.23 -14.30 -4.15
N GLN A 27 -11.02 -13.91 -5.40
CA GLN A 27 -10.78 -14.84 -6.51
C GLN A 27 -9.49 -14.61 -7.30
N GLY A 28 -8.68 -13.63 -6.88
CA GLY A 28 -7.43 -13.27 -7.54
C GLY A 28 -7.62 -12.31 -8.72
N VAL A 29 -6.54 -11.60 -9.07
CA VAL A 29 -6.56 -10.58 -10.13
C VAL A 29 -6.72 -11.20 -11.51
N SER A 30 -6.00 -12.29 -11.80
CA SER A 30 -6.03 -12.98 -13.10
C SER A 30 -7.41 -13.53 -13.44
N SER A 31 -8.13 -14.05 -12.43
CA SER A 31 -9.45 -14.66 -12.57
C SER A 31 -10.60 -13.65 -12.60
N THR A 32 -10.34 -12.35 -12.41
CA THR A 32 -11.35 -11.31 -12.36
C THR A 32 -11.34 -10.45 -13.61
N SER A 33 -12.47 -10.30 -14.28
CA SER A 33 -12.63 -9.44 -15.45
C SER A 33 -13.31 -8.11 -15.10
N LEU A 34 -13.07 -7.05 -15.91
CA LEU A 34 -13.80 -5.78 -15.78
C LEU A 34 -15.32 -5.96 -15.93
N GLY A 35 -15.76 -6.95 -16.72
CA GLY A 35 -17.18 -7.25 -16.88
C GLY A 35 -17.82 -7.79 -15.60
N GLU A 36 -17.11 -8.65 -14.86
CA GLU A 36 -17.56 -9.17 -13.56
C GLU A 36 -17.58 -8.06 -12.51
N ILE A 37 -16.55 -7.19 -12.50
CA ILE A 37 -16.51 -6.01 -11.61
C ILE A 37 -17.70 -5.09 -11.90
N ALA A 38 -17.98 -4.78 -13.18
CA ALA A 38 -19.13 -3.96 -13.57
C ALA A 38 -20.46 -4.57 -13.09
N LYS A 39 -20.65 -5.88 -13.29
CA LYS A 39 -21.84 -6.62 -12.81
C LYS A 39 -21.97 -6.54 -11.29
N ALA A 40 -20.90 -6.78 -10.55
CA ALA A 40 -20.92 -6.75 -9.10
C ALA A 40 -21.12 -5.33 -8.54
N ALA A 41 -20.59 -4.30 -9.21
CA ALA A 41 -20.80 -2.90 -8.86
C ALA A 41 -22.18 -2.34 -9.30
N GLY A 42 -23.01 -3.15 -9.97
CA GLY A 42 -24.31 -2.69 -10.48
C GLY A 42 -24.23 -1.60 -11.55
N VAL A 43 -23.11 -1.52 -12.28
CA VAL A 43 -22.90 -0.56 -13.36
C VAL A 43 -22.90 -1.25 -14.73
N THR A 44 -23.14 -0.47 -15.80
CA THR A 44 -23.06 -1.02 -17.14
C THR A 44 -21.62 -1.27 -17.56
N ARG A 45 -21.41 -2.21 -18.50
CA ARG A 45 -20.09 -2.47 -19.07
C ARG A 45 -19.48 -1.21 -19.71
N GLY A 46 -20.28 -0.36 -20.37
CA GLY A 46 -19.82 0.92 -20.89
C GLY A 46 -19.38 1.90 -19.80
N ALA A 47 -20.03 1.88 -18.65
CA ALA A 47 -19.68 2.77 -17.53
C ALA A 47 -18.31 2.42 -16.93
N ILE A 48 -17.96 1.15 -16.78
CA ILE A 48 -16.63 0.78 -16.25
C ILE A 48 -15.52 1.20 -17.21
N TYR A 49 -15.69 0.99 -18.54
CA TYR A 49 -14.71 1.40 -19.56
C TYR A 49 -14.62 2.92 -19.74
N TRP A 50 -15.61 3.67 -19.27
CA TRP A 50 -15.52 5.13 -19.21
C TRP A 50 -14.62 5.60 -18.07
N HIS A 51 -14.54 4.85 -16.99
CA HIS A 51 -13.73 5.16 -15.81
C HIS A 51 -12.31 4.59 -15.87
N PHE A 52 -12.16 3.39 -16.44
CA PHE A 52 -10.89 2.63 -16.44
C PHE A 52 -10.64 2.02 -17.81
N LYS A 53 -9.45 2.23 -18.31
CA LYS A 53 -9.01 1.74 -19.62
C LYS A 53 -8.95 0.22 -19.65
N ASP A 54 -8.34 -0.35 -18.64
CA ASP A 54 -8.11 -1.79 -18.47
C ASP A 54 -8.01 -2.15 -16.99
N LYS A 55 -7.77 -3.41 -16.70
CA LYS A 55 -7.66 -3.92 -15.32
C LYS A 55 -6.42 -3.41 -14.60
N SER A 56 -5.33 -3.17 -15.31
CA SER A 56 -4.10 -2.62 -14.74
C SER A 56 -4.27 -1.16 -14.33
N ASP A 57 -4.98 -0.37 -15.13
CA ASP A 57 -5.33 1.03 -14.81
C ASP A 57 -6.17 1.11 -13.53
N LEU A 58 -7.20 0.25 -13.43
CA LEU A 58 -8.04 0.14 -12.24
C LEU A 58 -7.23 -0.28 -11.01
N PHE A 59 -6.36 -1.28 -11.14
CA PHE A 59 -5.53 -1.76 -10.03
C PHE A 59 -4.49 -0.72 -9.59
N SER A 60 -3.86 -0.02 -10.53
CA SER A 60 -2.92 1.06 -10.24
C SER A 60 -3.55 2.14 -9.38
N GLU A 61 -4.79 2.50 -9.66
CA GLU A 61 -5.49 3.49 -8.84
C GLU A 61 -5.85 2.97 -7.44
N ILE A 62 -6.24 1.70 -7.30
CA ILE A 62 -6.40 1.08 -5.97
C ILE A 62 -5.10 1.21 -5.18
N TRP A 63 -3.97 0.95 -5.83
CA TRP A 63 -2.64 1.05 -5.25
C TRP A 63 -2.30 2.48 -4.81
N GLU A 64 -2.41 3.45 -5.74
CA GLU A 64 -2.10 4.86 -5.47
C GLU A 64 -2.91 5.42 -4.30
N LEU A 65 -4.21 5.13 -4.24
CA LEU A 65 -5.06 5.57 -3.13
C LEU A 65 -4.68 4.96 -1.78
N SER A 66 -4.01 3.82 -1.77
CA SER A 66 -3.58 3.16 -0.53
C SER A 66 -2.21 3.65 -0.05
N GLU A 67 -1.39 4.18 -0.94
CA GLU A 67 -0.03 4.67 -0.63
C GLU A 67 0.04 6.20 -0.46
N SER A 68 -1.01 6.94 -0.86
CA SER A 68 -1.00 8.41 -0.89
C SER A 68 -0.79 9.09 0.48
N ASN A 69 -1.01 8.39 1.58
CA ASN A 69 -1.00 8.98 2.92
C ASN A 69 0.38 8.98 3.62
N ILE A 70 1.39 8.26 3.09
CA ILE A 70 2.69 8.13 3.79
C ILE A 70 3.42 9.47 3.89
N GLY A 71 3.34 10.32 2.86
CA GLY A 71 3.97 11.65 2.90
C GLY A 71 3.29 12.61 3.91
N GLU A 72 1.98 12.57 4.00
CA GLU A 72 1.23 13.36 5.00
C GLU A 72 1.53 12.88 6.42
N LEU A 73 1.58 11.57 6.61
CA LEU A 73 1.93 10.93 7.87
C LEU A 73 3.35 11.29 8.32
N GLU A 74 4.31 11.33 7.39
CA GLU A 74 5.68 11.75 7.67
C GLU A 74 5.72 13.19 8.17
N LEU A 75 5.01 14.12 7.53
CA LEU A 75 4.91 15.51 7.98
C LEU A 75 4.26 15.63 9.36
N GLU A 76 3.21 14.85 9.64
CA GLU A 76 2.57 14.81 10.95
C GLU A 76 3.55 14.35 12.04
N TYR A 77 4.28 13.26 11.81
CA TYR A 77 5.25 12.76 12.78
C TYR A 77 6.47 13.67 12.93
N GLN A 78 6.92 14.33 11.85
CA GLN A 78 7.97 15.36 11.96
C GLN A 78 7.54 16.52 12.88
N ALA A 79 6.28 16.96 12.79
CA ALA A 79 5.74 17.98 13.67
C ALA A 79 5.61 17.50 15.12
N LYS A 80 5.34 16.22 15.33
CA LYS A 80 5.18 15.60 16.66
C LYS A 80 6.52 15.31 17.36
N PHE A 81 7.55 14.98 16.57
CA PHE A 81 8.90 14.64 17.03
C PHE A 81 9.95 15.57 16.40
N PRO A 82 9.94 16.88 16.69
CA PRO A 82 10.85 17.84 16.08
C PRO A 82 12.30 17.52 16.47
N GLY A 83 13.16 17.37 15.45
CA GLY A 83 14.58 17.06 15.66
C GLY A 83 14.89 15.60 16.01
N ASP A 84 13.90 14.71 16.00
CA ASP A 84 14.08 13.28 16.25
C ASP A 84 13.63 12.42 15.05
N PRO A 85 14.46 12.33 13.99
CA PRO A 85 14.14 11.56 12.80
C PRO A 85 14.01 10.05 13.07
N LEU A 86 14.64 9.54 14.13
CA LEU A 86 14.55 8.12 14.49
C LEU A 86 13.14 7.77 15.02
N SER A 87 12.58 8.62 15.88
CA SER A 87 11.20 8.47 16.34
C SER A 87 10.20 8.63 15.21
N VAL A 88 10.42 9.55 14.27
CA VAL A 88 9.58 9.67 13.05
C VAL A 88 9.58 8.37 12.25
N LEU A 89 10.75 7.82 11.97
CA LEU A 89 10.87 6.56 11.23
C LEU A 89 10.18 5.41 11.96
N ARG A 90 10.42 5.31 13.26
CA ARG A 90 9.80 4.27 14.11
C ARG A 90 8.27 4.33 14.04
N GLU A 91 7.67 5.50 14.23
CA GLU A 91 6.21 5.63 14.23
C GLU A 91 5.61 5.36 12.83
N ILE A 92 6.31 5.71 11.74
CA ILE A 92 5.89 5.33 10.37
C ILE A 92 5.86 3.80 10.21
N LEU A 93 6.90 3.10 10.66
CA LEU A 93 6.96 1.63 10.55
C LEU A 93 5.89 0.95 11.40
N ILE A 94 5.64 1.44 12.62
CA ILE A 94 4.55 0.99 13.48
C ILE A 94 3.20 1.20 12.79
N HIS A 95 2.96 2.40 12.24
CA HIS A 95 1.73 2.71 11.51
C HIS A 95 1.51 1.77 10.32
N VAL A 96 2.55 1.44 9.57
CA VAL A 96 2.49 0.48 8.46
C VAL A 96 2.00 -0.89 8.93
N LEU A 97 2.47 -1.38 10.07
CA LEU A 97 2.03 -2.65 10.65
C LEU A 97 0.59 -2.57 11.18
N GLU A 98 0.28 -1.55 12.01
CA GLU A 98 -1.03 -1.36 12.62
C GLU A 98 -2.12 -1.17 11.56
N SER A 99 -1.89 -0.34 10.52
CA SER A 99 -2.85 -0.07 9.45
C SER A 99 -3.14 -1.30 8.59
N THR A 100 -2.17 -2.21 8.45
CA THR A 100 -2.39 -3.50 7.78
C THR A 100 -3.45 -4.34 8.50
N VAL A 101 -3.55 -4.23 9.82
CA VAL A 101 -4.56 -4.94 10.64
C VAL A 101 -5.89 -4.17 10.70
N THR A 102 -5.83 -2.85 10.85
CA THR A 102 -7.00 -2.02 11.20
C THR A 102 -7.76 -1.48 9.99
N GLU A 103 -7.09 -1.32 8.84
CA GLU A 103 -7.69 -0.77 7.65
C GLU A 103 -8.02 -1.87 6.64
N GLU A 104 -9.31 -2.18 6.48
CA GLU A 104 -9.77 -3.25 5.57
C GLU A 104 -9.19 -3.09 4.16
N ARG A 105 -9.22 -1.87 3.62
CA ARG A 105 -8.74 -1.59 2.27
C ARG A 105 -7.25 -1.92 2.11
N ARG A 106 -6.42 -1.48 3.05
CA ARG A 106 -4.99 -1.77 3.06
C ARG A 106 -4.72 -3.26 3.21
N ARG A 107 -5.40 -3.92 4.14
CA ARG A 107 -5.27 -5.37 4.34
C ARG A 107 -5.58 -6.15 3.07
N LEU A 108 -6.73 -5.87 2.42
CA LEU A 108 -7.12 -6.55 1.19
C LEU A 108 -6.10 -6.32 0.07
N LEU A 109 -5.60 -5.09 -0.07
CA LEU A 109 -4.59 -4.78 -1.08
C LEU A 109 -3.28 -5.55 -0.83
N MET A 110 -2.77 -5.56 0.41
CA MET A 110 -1.56 -6.30 0.76
C MET A 110 -1.75 -7.81 0.57
N GLU A 111 -2.91 -8.36 0.92
CA GLU A 111 -3.25 -9.76 0.64
C GLU A 111 -3.21 -10.09 -0.85
N ILE A 112 -3.73 -9.20 -1.70
CA ILE A 112 -3.68 -9.38 -3.14
C ILE A 112 -2.23 -9.37 -3.63
N ILE A 113 -1.44 -8.39 -3.21
CA ILE A 113 -0.06 -8.21 -3.66
C ILE A 113 0.83 -9.37 -3.26
N PHE A 114 0.71 -9.85 -2.04
CA PHE A 114 1.55 -10.95 -1.55
C PHE A 114 1.09 -12.33 -2.02
N HIS A 115 -0.23 -12.54 -2.20
CA HIS A 115 -0.74 -13.90 -2.33
C HIS A 115 -1.66 -14.15 -3.54
N LYS A 116 -2.17 -13.13 -4.24
CA LYS A 116 -3.26 -13.29 -5.21
C LYS A 116 -3.06 -12.54 -6.54
N CYS A 117 -1.89 -11.99 -6.79
CA CYS A 117 -1.57 -11.29 -8.02
C CYS A 117 -0.37 -11.91 -8.73
N GLU A 118 -0.61 -12.36 -9.95
CA GLU A 118 0.46 -12.71 -10.89
C GLU A 118 0.80 -11.47 -11.71
N PHE A 119 1.99 -10.91 -11.50
CA PHE A 119 2.46 -9.69 -12.17
C PHE A 119 3.01 -9.99 -13.58
N VAL A 120 2.17 -10.57 -14.42
CA VAL A 120 2.50 -10.91 -15.81
C VAL A 120 1.49 -10.28 -16.77
N GLY A 121 1.80 -10.23 -18.06
CA GLY A 121 0.92 -9.67 -19.08
C GLY A 121 0.55 -8.21 -18.79
N GLU A 122 -0.74 -7.91 -18.75
CA GLU A 122 -1.25 -6.55 -18.47
C GLU A 122 -0.87 -6.03 -17.08
N MET A 123 -0.59 -6.91 -16.10
CA MET A 123 -0.20 -6.54 -14.75
C MET A 123 1.31 -6.22 -14.60
N ALA A 124 2.11 -6.38 -15.64
CA ALA A 124 3.54 -6.06 -15.60
C ALA A 124 3.82 -4.57 -15.32
N VAL A 125 2.94 -3.67 -15.74
CA VAL A 125 3.05 -2.23 -15.45
C VAL A 125 2.88 -1.96 -13.95
N VAL A 126 2.00 -2.69 -13.29
CA VAL A 126 1.80 -2.60 -11.82
C VAL A 126 3.04 -3.11 -11.08
N GLN A 127 3.67 -4.18 -11.56
CA GLN A 127 4.93 -4.68 -11.00
C GLN A 127 6.04 -3.61 -11.07
N GLN A 128 6.12 -2.87 -12.18
CA GLN A 128 7.12 -1.82 -12.30
C GLN A 128 6.87 -0.68 -11.32
N ALA A 129 5.61 -0.24 -11.15
CA ALA A 129 5.24 0.77 -10.15
C ALA A 129 5.59 0.30 -8.72
N GLN A 130 5.25 -0.95 -8.38
CA GLN A 130 5.59 -1.56 -7.11
C GLN A 130 7.11 -1.63 -6.86
N ARG A 131 7.89 -1.94 -7.90
CA ARG A 131 9.36 -1.94 -7.83
C ARG A 131 9.89 -0.54 -7.55
N ASN A 132 9.36 0.49 -8.22
CA ASN A 132 9.78 1.88 -8.00
C ASN A 132 9.51 2.31 -6.55
N LEU A 133 8.31 2.06 -6.03
CA LEU A 133 7.98 2.33 -4.63
C LEU A 133 8.89 1.59 -3.63
N CYS A 134 9.25 0.35 -3.96
CA CYS A 134 10.22 -0.40 -3.17
C CYS A 134 11.57 0.31 -3.09
N LEU A 135 12.10 0.77 -4.23
CA LEU A 135 13.37 1.48 -4.29
C LEU A 135 13.29 2.83 -3.57
N GLU A 136 12.23 3.60 -3.79
CA GLU A 136 11.98 4.86 -3.11
C GLU A 136 11.88 4.69 -1.58
N SER A 137 11.29 3.60 -1.11
CA SER A 137 11.22 3.32 0.32
C SER A 137 12.61 3.05 0.92
N TYR A 138 13.49 2.33 0.20
CA TYR A 138 14.87 2.18 0.63
C TYR A 138 15.60 3.51 0.72
N ASP A 139 15.41 4.39 -0.28
CA ASP A 139 16.05 5.70 -0.33
C ASP A 139 15.59 6.59 0.82
N ARG A 140 14.30 6.63 1.13
CA ARG A 140 13.74 7.38 2.26
C ARG A 140 14.27 6.89 3.60
N ILE A 141 14.23 5.58 3.86
CA ILE A 141 14.77 5.00 5.10
C ILE A 141 16.26 5.30 5.21
N GLU A 142 17.03 5.12 4.15
CA GLU A 142 18.46 5.39 4.12
C GLU A 142 18.77 6.86 4.43
N GLN A 143 18.05 7.81 3.84
CA GLN A 143 18.21 9.24 4.13
C GLN A 143 17.92 9.57 5.59
N THR A 144 16.83 9.02 6.14
CA THR A 144 16.52 9.19 7.56
C THR A 144 17.64 8.66 8.47
N LEU A 145 18.19 7.47 8.15
CA LEU A 145 19.32 6.92 8.91
C LEU A 145 20.59 7.79 8.81
N LYS A 146 20.85 8.39 7.65
CA LYS A 146 21.97 9.35 7.47
C LYS A 146 21.77 10.59 8.35
N HIS A 147 20.57 11.17 8.38
CA HIS A 147 20.26 12.29 9.28
C HIS A 147 20.42 11.89 10.75
N CYS A 148 20.05 10.66 11.14
CA CYS A 148 20.28 10.17 12.49
C CYS A 148 21.79 10.07 12.83
N ILE A 149 22.64 9.68 11.89
CA ILE A 149 24.10 9.67 12.08
C ILE A 149 24.65 11.09 12.24
N GLU A 150 24.23 12.03 11.39
CA GLU A 150 24.59 13.46 11.49
C GLU A 150 24.21 14.07 12.84
N ALA A 151 23.01 13.69 13.33
CA ALA A 151 22.51 14.06 14.65
C ALA A 151 23.17 13.29 15.82
N LYS A 152 24.14 12.40 15.54
CA LYS A 152 24.83 11.56 16.54
C LYS A 152 23.91 10.60 17.31
N MET A 153 22.78 10.25 16.74
CA MET A 153 21.82 9.28 17.29
C MET A 153 22.18 7.84 16.93
N LEU A 154 22.94 7.65 15.84
CA LEU A 154 23.40 6.34 15.36
C LEU A 154 24.91 6.34 15.12
N PRO A 155 25.56 5.16 15.16
CA PRO A 155 26.98 5.02 14.89
C PRO A 155 27.37 5.50 13.48
N ALA A 156 28.50 6.19 13.36
CA ALA A 156 28.98 6.76 12.09
C ALA A 156 29.35 5.70 11.02
N ASP A 157 29.64 4.48 11.46
CA ASP A 157 30.01 3.34 10.61
C ASP A 157 28.80 2.47 10.20
N LEU A 158 27.58 2.88 10.55
CA LEU A 158 26.37 2.16 10.15
C LEU A 158 26.24 2.12 8.62
N MET A 159 26.10 0.94 8.08
CA MET A 159 25.85 0.73 6.65
C MET A 159 24.38 1.03 6.32
N THR A 160 24.03 2.32 6.15
CA THR A 160 22.66 2.82 6.07
C THR A 160 21.80 2.14 5.00
N ARG A 161 22.36 1.89 3.79
CA ARG A 161 21.64 1.17 2.73
C ARG A 161 21.32 -0.26 3.12
N ARG A 162 22.23 -0.98 3.76
CA ARG A 162 21.99 -2.34 4.24
C ARG A 162 20.93 -2.35 5.33
N ALA A 163 21.01 -1.41 6.27
CA ALA A 163 20.01 -1.25 7.33
C ALA A 163 18.62 -0.97 6.75
N ALA A 164 18.48 -0.09 5.77
CA ALA A 164 17.22 0.21 5.09
C ALA A 164 16.61 -1.04 4.42
N ILE A 165 17.43 -1.85 3.73
CA ILE A 165 16.98 -3.09 3.10
C ILE A 165 16.49 -4.09 4.15
N ILE A 166 17.24 -4.26 5.25
CA ILE A 166 16.87 -5.17 6.34
C ILE A 166 15.57 -4.71 7.00
N MET A 167 15.45 -3.44 7.36
CA MET A 167 14.26 -2.88 8.01
C MET A 167 13.02 -3.08 7.14
N ARG A 168 13.10 -2.70 5.88
CA ARG A 168 11.95 -2.89 4.97
C ARG A 168 11.60 -4.37 4.76
N GLY A 169 12.62 -5.23 4.60
CA GLY A 169 12.43 -6.66 4.46
C GLY A 169 11.78 -7.27 5.70
N TYR A 170 12.21 -6.83 6.89
CA TYR A 170 11.63 -7.28 8.15
C TYR A 170 10.15 -6.88 8.28
N ILE A 171 9.81 -5.61 8.05
CA ILE A 171 8.43 -5.10 8.09
C ILE A 171 7.54 -5.81 7.06
N SER A 172 8.03 -5.97 5.81
CA SER A 172 7.29 -6.68 4.77
C SER A 172 7.06 -8.16 5.13
N GLY A 173 8.07 -8.81 5.71
CA GLY A 173 7.96 -10.20 6.16
C GLY A 173 6.96 -10.37 7.31
N LEU A 174 6.91 -9.45 8.27
CA LEU A 174 5.89 -9.46 9.33
C LEU A 174 4.47 -9.35 8.76
N MET A 175 4.25 -8.40 7.83
CA MET A 175 2.95 -8.24 7.17
C MET A 175 2.55 -9.49 6.38
N GLU A 176 3.46 -10.02 5.55
CA GLU A 176 3.21 -11.20 4.73
C GLU A 176 2.87 -12.43 5.59
N ASN A 177 3.67 -12.70 6.62
CA ASN A 177 3.44 -13.83 7.53
C ASN A 177 2.12 -13.69 8.29
N TRP A 178 1.78 -12.48 8.75
CA TRP A 178 0.51 -12.24 9.44
C TRP A 178 -0.68 -12.42 8.48
N LEU A 179 -0.61 -11.89 7.26
CA LEU A 179 -1.67 -12.07 6.26
C LEU A 179 -1.85 -13.54 5.88
N PHE A 180 -0.78 -14.32 5.85
CA PHE A 180 -0.85 -15.75 5.60
C PHE A 180 -1.47 -16.54 6.75
N ALA A 181 -1.18 -16.18 8.00
CA ALA A 181 -1.65 -16.87 9.20
C ALA A 181 -2.02 -15.87 10.32
N PRO A 182 -3.16 -15.14 10.20
CA PRO A 182 -3.51 -14.04 11.12
C PRO A 182 -3.63 -14.44 12.59
N GLN A 183 -3.90 -15.71 12.87
CA GLN A 183 -4.02 -16.23 14.24
C GLN A 183 -2.68 -16.62 14.89
N SER A 184 -1.56 -16.55 14.16
CA SER A 184 -0.25 -16.99 14.66
C SER A 184 0.38 -16.01 15.65
N PHE A 185 0.10 -14.72 15.52
CA PHE A 185 0.55 -13.65 16.42
C PHE A 185 -0.33 -12.41 16.26
N ASP A 186 -0.32 -11.53 17.27
CA ASP A 186 -1.10 -10.29 17.26
C ASP A 186 -0.24 -9.13 16.72
N LEU A 187 -0.19 -8.99 15.38
CA LEU A 187 0.63 -7.97 14.71
C LEU A 187 0.36 -6.55 15.23
N LYS A 188 -0.90 -6.21 15.53
CA LYS A 188 -1.25 -4.88 16.04
C LYS A 188 -0.71 -4.64 17.44
N LYS A 189 -0.90 -5.61 18.35
CA LYS A 189 -0.46 -5.50 19.74
C LYS A 189 1.05 -5.43 19.84
N GLU A 190 1.74 -6.22 19.02
CA GLU A 190 3.19 -6.39 19.06
C GLU A 190 3.95 -5.41 18.15
N ALA A 191 3.25 -4.60 17.33
CA ALA A 191 3.87 -3.68 16.37
C ALA A 191 4.91 -2.72 16.98
N ARG A 192 4.77 -2.37 18.26
CA ARG A 192 5.70 -1.48 18.98
C ARG A 192 6.92 -2.20 19.56
N ASP A 193 6.87 -3.53 19.64
CA ASP A 193 7.94 -4.38 20.18
C ASP A 193 8.86 -4.93 19.07
N TYR A 194 8.36 -4.90 17.82
CA TYR A 194 9.12 -5.26 16.62
C TYR A 194 10.03 -4.12 16.14
#